data_425d1eec8ea0fb497645bfc5e501752f
#
_entry.id   425d1eec8ea0fb497645bfc5e501752f
#
_cell.length_a   1.000
_cell.length_b   1.000
_cell.length_c   1.000
_cell.angle_alpha   90.00
_cell.angle_beta   90.00
_cell.angle_gamma   90.00
#
_symmetry.space_group_name_H-M   'P 1'
#
loop_
_entity.id
_entity.type
_entity.pdbx_description
1 polymer ?
#
loop_
_entity_poly.entity_id
_entity_poly.type
_entity_poly.pdbx_seq_one_letter_code
_entity_poly.pdbx_strand_id
1 'polypeptide(L)'
;MSESTEVSRFISLYMDRLTENIKQHANENMRLLDVQYYDEYELDDELSQEITGVPAAYSAIAGAPEVLVQFAEDYARVGIDQYDDLCKEALLDFLNLINGLFIVYLSKNNISELSLNAPTKSRHVRLKAGKDGKIAAIPVEFSYGTVTFILVEPPGVTEFE
;
A
#
# COMPACT_ATOMS: atom_id res chain seq x y z
N MET A 1 22.60 5.53 10.85
CA MET A 1 22.19 6.70 10.03
C MET A 1 21.94 6.34 8.60
N SER A 2 22.89 5.65 7.96
CA SER A 2 22.77 5.27 6.55
C SER A 2 21.60 4.32 6.29
N GLU A 3 21.38 3.34 7.15
CA GLU A 3 20.26 2.40 6.99
C GLU A 3 18.93 3.11 7.07
N SER A 4 18.78 4.00 8.04
CA SER A 4 17.59 4.79 8.23
C SER A 4 17.33 5.68 7.01
N THR A 5 18.38 6.24 6.43
CA THR A 5 18.30 7.07 5.23
C THR A 5 17.85 6.25 4.02
N GLU A 6 18.37 5.03 3.86
CA GLU A 6 18.01 4.16 2.74
C GLU A 6 16.54 3.72 2.80
N VAL A 7 16.08 3.31 3.99
CA VAL A 7 14.68 2.95 4.21
C VAL A 7 13.78 4.14 3.91
N SER A 8 14.15 5.32 4.41
CA SER A 8 13.39 6.54 4.17
C SER A 8 13.33 6.90 2.69
N ARG A 9 14.42 6.68 1.95
CA ARG A 9 14.45 6.96 0.52
C ARG A 9 13.48 6.06 -0.24
N PHE A 10 13.46 4.76 0.05
CA PHE A 10 12.54 3.83 -0.60
C PHE A 10 11.09 4.22 -0.30
N ILE A 11 10.79 4.47 0.96
CA ILE A 11 9.44 4.87 1.39
C ILE A 11 9.05 6.20 0.75
N SER A 12 9.97 7.15 0.69
CA SER A 12 9.72 8.45 0.09
C SER A 12 9.40 8.33 -1.40
N LEU A 13 10.15 7.50 -2.12
CA LEU A 13 9.89 7.24 -3.55
C LEU A 13 8.53 6.58 -3.74
N TYR A 14 8.20 5.63 -2.87
CA TYR A 14 6.89 4.96 -2.92
C TYR A 14 5.77 5.96 -2.70
N MET A 15 5.90 6.84 -1.71
CA MET A 15 4.90 7.87 -1.40
C MET A 15 4.69 8.82 -2.58
N ASP A 16 5.77 9.23 -3.24
CA ASP A 16 5.68 10.11 -4.40
C ASP A 16 4.90 9.45 -5.53
N ARG A 17 5.22 8.20 -5.83
CA ARG A 17 4.54 7.47 -6.90
C ARG A 17 3.10 7.13 -6.52
N LEU A 18 2.87 6.81 -5.27
CA LEU A 18 1.52 6.55 -4.74
C LEU A 18 0.63 7.78 -4.94
N THR A 19 1.13 8.95 -4.53
CA THR A 19 0.40 10.21 -4.66
C THR A 19 0.02 10.49 -6.11
N GLU A 20 0.99 10.39 -7.02
CA GLU A 20 0.74 10.63 -8.45
C GLU A 20 -0.29 9.64 -9.00
N ASN A 21 -0.18 8.38 -8.63
CA ASN A 21 -1.06 7.34 -9.15
C ASN A 21 -2.47 7.42 -8.58
N ILE A 22 -2.63 7.80 -7.32
CA ILE A 22 -3.95 8.04 -6.74
C ILE A 22 -4.65 9.18 -7.50
N LYS A 23 -3.95 10.28 -7.70
CA LYS A 23 -4.52 11.43 -8.41
C LYS A 23 -4.91 11.08 -9.83
N GLN A 24 -4.09 10.29 -10.52
CA GLN A 24 -4.31 9.95 -11.91
C GLN A 24 -5.39 8.88 -12.11
N HIS A 25 -5.46 7.89 -11.22
CA HIS A 25 -6.26 6.69 -11.44
C HIS A 25 -7.47 6.54 -10.53
N ALA A 26 -7.53 7.27 -9.44
CA ALA A 26 -8.64 7.15 -8.49
C ALA A 26 -9.31 8.48 -8.20
N ASN A 27 -8.63 9.40 -7.53
CA ASN A 27 -9.24 10.66 -7.12
C ASN A 27 -8.18 11.74 -6.97
N GLU A 28 -8.29 12.82 -7.76
CA GLU A 28 -7.33 13.92 -7.70
C GLU A 28 -7.48 14.77 -6.44
N ASN A 29 -8.64 14.70 -5.78
CA ASN A 29 -8.93 15.48 -4.57
C ASN A 29 -8.51 14.69 -3.34
N MET A 30 -7.21 14.48 -3.20
CA MET A 30 -6.65 13.77 -2.08
C MET A 30 -5.63 14.62 -1.34
N ARG A 31 -5.43 14.32 -0.07
CA ARG A 31 -4.43 15.00 0.74
C ARG A 31 -3.61 13.95 1.49
N LEU A 32 -2.30 13.97 1.28
CA LEU A 32 -1.38 13.11 1.99
C LEU A 32 -1.19 13.65 3.40
N LEU A 33 -1.44 12.82 4.40
CA LEU A 33 -1.21 13.17 5.80
C LEU A 33 0.15 12.65 6.24
N ASP A 34 0.55 12.98 7.48
CA ASP A 34 1.86 12.60 8.00
C ASP A 34 2.00 11.09 8.12
N VAL A 35 3.08 10.54 7.57
CA VAL A 35 3.37 9.12 7.68
C VAL A 35 3.73 8.77 9.12
N GLN A 36 3.23 7.64 9.59
CA GLN A 36 3.53 7.11 10.91
C GLN A 36 4.31 5.80 10.76
N TYR A 37 5.22 5.53 11.69
CA TYR A 37 6.08 4.34 11.64
C TYR A 37 5.78 3.45 12.84
N TYR A 38 5.75 2.14 12.58
CA TYR A 38 5.41 1.13 13.60
C TYR A 38 6.35 -0.05 13.49
N ASP A 39 6.53 -0.76 14.61
CA ASP A 39 7.24 -2.05 14.64
C ASP A 39 6.28 -3.20 14.33
N GLU A 40 5.01 -3.03 14.71
CA GLU A 40 3.95 -4.00 14.44
C GLU A 40 2.70 -3.22 14.02
N TYR A 41 1.89 -3.84 13.17
CA TYR A 41 0.66 -3.22 12.69
C TYR A 41 -0.39 -4.30 12.40
N GLU A 42 -1.61 -4.11 12.86
CA GLU A 42 -2.70 -5.05 12.64
C GLU A 42 -3.62 -4.58 11.53
N LEU A 43 -3.98 -5.51 10.65
CA LEU A 43 -4.97 -5.29 9.61
C LEU A 43 -6.20 -6.15 9.91
N ASP A 44 -7.39 -5.53 9.90
CA ASP A 44 -8.64 -6.26 10.10
C ASP A 44 -8.89 -7.25 8.94
N ASP A 45 -8.58 -6.80 7.73
CA ASP A 45 -8.56 -7.65 6.54
C ASP A 45 -7.25 -7.43 5.82
N GLU A 46 -6.63 -8.52 5.40
CA GLU A 46 -5.41 -8.42 4.61
C GLU A 46 -5.76 -8.21 3.14
N LEU A 47 -5.42 -7.03 2.61
CA LEU A 47 -5.48 -6.71 1.19
C LEU A 47 -4.07 -6.23 0.84
N SER A 48 -3.25 -7.13 0.30
CA SER A 48 -1.81 -6.90 0.23
C SER A 48 -1.17 -7.45 -1.03
N GLN A 49 0.09 -7.06 -1.21
CA GLN A 49 0.92 -7.58 -2.30
C GLN A 49 2.38 -7.52 -1.88
N GLU A 50 3.11 -8.59 -2.15
CA GLU A 50 4.55 -8.62 -1.89
C GLU A 50 5.32 -8.12 -3.10
N ILE A 51 6.32 -7.30 -2.83
CA ILE A 51 7.30 -6.83 -3.82
C ILE A 51 8.58 -7.60 -3.53
N THR A 52 9.08 -8.34 -4.53
CA THR A 52 10.24 -9.20 -4.36
C THR A 52 11.48 -8.60 -5.02
N GLY A 53 12.64 -8.90 -4.46
CA GLY A 53 13.91 -8.39 -4.95
C GLY A 53 14.72 -7.76 -3.81
N VAL A 54 15.57 -6.80 -4.16
CA VAL A 54 16.38 -6.07 -3.20
C VAL A 54 16.22 -4.58 -3.48
N PRO A 55 15.55 -3.82 -2.60
CA PRO A 55 14.92 -4.29 -1.35
C PRO A 55 13.58 -4.97 -1.58
N ALA A 56 13.28 -5.96 -0.76
CA ALA A 56 11.96 -6.55 -0.75
C ALA A 56 11.02 -5.68 0.10
N ALA A 57 9.73 -5.74 -0.18
CA ALA A 57 8.74 -4.97 0.57
C ALA A 57 7.40 -5.69 0.57
N TYR A 58 6.52 -5.24 1.44
CA TYR A 58 5.15 -5.72 1.54
C TYR A 58 4.26 -4.48 1.54
N SER A 59 3.23 -4.50 0.72
CA SER A 59 2.34 -3.38 0.53
C SER A 59 0.91 -3.79 0.84
N ALA A 60 0.14 -2.92 1.49
CA ALA A 60 -1.24 -3.21 1.84
C ALA A 60 -2.09 -1.95 1.83
N ILE A 61 -3.41 -2.14 1.78
CA ILE A 61 -4.38 -1.05 1.84
C ILE A 61 -5.34 -1.34 3.00
N ALA A 62 -5.66 -0.31 3.77
CA ALA A 62 -6.51 -0.43 4.95
C ALA A 62 -7.39 0.81 5.13
N GLY A 63 -8.48 0.63 5.85
CA GLY A 63 -9.40 1.73 6.15
C GLY A 63 -10.73 1.17 6.65
N ALA A 64 -11.61 2.07 7.09
CA ALA A 64 -12.96 1.68 7.46
C ALA A 64 -13.69 1.15 6.22
N PRO A 65 -14.53 0.11 6.37
CA PRO A 65 -15.22 -0.48 5.22
C PRO A 65 -15.97 0.53 4.35
N GLU A 66 -16.70 1.46 4.94
CA GLU A 66 -17.45 2.48 4.20
C GLU A 66 -16.55 3.43 3.41
N VAL A 67 -15.34 3.67 3.90
CA VAL A 67 -14.35 4.51 3.20
C VAL A 67 -13.74 3.73 2.04
N LEU A 68 -13.41 2.47 2.27
CA LEU A 68 -12.83 1.61 1.23
C LEU A 68 -13.80 1.38 0.07
N VAL A 69 -15.11 1.29 0.36
CA VAL A 69 -16.14 1.19 -0.67
C VAL A 69 -16.10 2.41 -1.59
N GLN A 70 -16.01 3.61 -1.01
CA GLN A 70 -15.94 4.85 -1.78
C GLN A 70 -14.68 4.94 -2.62
N PHE A 71 -13.55 4.54 -2.04
CA PHE A 71 -12.28 4.55 -2.77
C PHE A 71 -12.30 3.54 -3.92
N ALA A 72 -12.84 2.35 -3.67
CA ALA A 72 -12.95 1.32 -4.71
C ALA A 72 -13.83 1.81 -5.88
N GLU A 73 -14.92 2.50 -5.56
CA GLU A 73 -15.81 3.09 -6.57
C GLU A 73 -15.08 4.16 -7.39
N ASP A 74 -14.31 5.03 -6.71
CA ASP A 74 -13.52 6.06 -7.39
C ASP A 74 -12.56 5.44 -8.41
N TYR A 75 -11.88 4.37 -8.01
CA TYR A 75 -10.92 3.71 -8.88
C TYR A 75 -11.58 2.92 -10.01
N ALA A 76 -12.53 2.08 -9.66
CA ALA A 76 -13.14 1.15 -10.61
C ALA A 76 -14.11 1.86 -11.58
N ARG A 77 -14.63 3.02 -11.19
CA ARG A 77 -15.58 3.81 -11.96
C ARG A 77 -16.87 3.07 -12.27
N VAL A 78 -17.26 2.21 -11.34
CA VAL A 78 -18.54 1.50 -11.37
C VAL A 78 -19.14 1.58 -9.97
N GLY A 79 -20.45 1.42 -9.87
CA GLY A 79 -21.14 1.46 -8.58
C GLY A 79 -20.71 0.31 -7.68
N ILE A 80 -20.22 0.63 -6.50
CA ILE A 80 -19.84 -0.34 -5.47
C ILE A 80 -20.52 0.10 -4.18
N ASP A 81 -21.46 -0.71 -3.70
CA ASP A 81 -22.31 -0.34 -2.58
C ASP A 81 -21.91 -0.98 -1.25
N GLN A 82 -21.16 -2.07 -1.31
CA GLN A 82 -20.87 -2.86 -0.13
C GLN A 82 -19.39 -3.27 -0.10
N TYR A 83 -18.89 -3.48 1.11
CA TYR A 83 -17.55 -3.98 1.34
C TYR A 83 -17.58 -5.51 1.22
N ASP A 84 -17.71 -5.98 -0.01
CA ASP A 84 -17.81 -7.39 -0.37
C ASP A 84 -16.62 -7.81 -1.25
N ASP A 85 -16.68 -9.00 -1.83
CA ASP A 85 -15.58 -9.50 -2.66
C ASP A 85 -15.33 -8.61 -3.87
N LEU A 86 -16.37 -8.06 -4.48
CA LEU A 86 -16.21 -7.16 -5.62
C LEU A 86 -15.41 -5.91 -5.22
N CYS A 87 -15.75 -5.33 -4.08
CA CYS A 87 -15.02 -4.18 -3.53
C CYS A 87 -13.56 -4.52 -3.27
N LYS A 88 -13.33 -5.65 -2.61
CA LYS A 88 -11.96 -6.10 -2.28
C LYS A 88 -11.14 -6.39 -3.54
N GLU A 89 -11.75 -6.98 -4.56
CA GLU A 89 -11.08 -7.22 -5.83
C GLU A 89 -10.66 -5.91 -6.50
N ALA A 90 -11.52 -4.89 -6.45
CA ALA A 90 -11.18 -3.57 -6.98
C ALA A 90 -10.00 -2.95 -6.24
N LEU A 91 -9.99 -3.08 -4.91
CA LEU A 91 -8.88 -2.57 -4.09
C LEU A 91 -7.57 -3.28 -4.38
N LEU A 92 -7.61 -4.60 -4.57
CA LEU A 92 -6.43 -5.39 -4.92
C LEU A 92 -5.94 -5.05 -6.32
N ASP A 93 -6.85 -4.80 -7.25
CA ASP A 93 -6.50 -4.39 -8.60
C ASP A 93 -5.78 -3.04 -8.58
N PHE A 94 -6.27 -2.11 -7.78
CA PHE A 94 -5.60 -0.82 -7.60
C PHE A 94 -4.20 -1.01 -7.02
N LEU A 95 -4.08 -1.84 -5.99
CA LEU A 95 -2.79 -2.11 -5.35
C LEU A 95 -1.79 -2.69 -6.35
N ASN A 96 -2.25 -3.66 -7.15
CA ASN A 96 -1.43 -4.27 -8.19
C ASN A 96 -0.98 -3.22 -9.23
N LEU A 97 -1.88 -2.33 -9.61
CA LEU A 97 -1.56 -1.26 -10.57
C LEU A 97 -0.47 -0.34 -10.03
N ILE A 98 -0.65 0.21 -8.83
CA ILE A 98 0.33 1.17 -8.28
C ILE A 98 1.67 0.51 -8.01
N ASN A 99 1.69 -0.72 -7.53
CA ASN A 99 2.94 -1.43 -7.29
C ASN A 99 3.65 -1.76 -8.61
N GLY A 100 2.90 -2.15 -9.64
CA GLY A 100 3.44 -2.38 -10.97
C GLY A 100 4.07 -1.12 -11.55
N LEU A 101 3.38 0.00 -11.45
CA LEU A 101 3.91 1.28 -11.93
C LEU A 101 5.15 1.70 -11.14
N PHE A 102 5.17 1.41 -9.84
CA PHE A 102 6.32 1.72 -8.99
C PHE A 102 7.57 0.94 -9.41
N ILE A 103 7.45 -0.38 -9.60
CA ILE A 103 8.62 -1.18 -10.01
C ILE A 103 9.13 -0.80 -11.39
N VAL A 104 8.22 -0.43 -12.30
CA VAL A 104 8.62 0.07 -13.62
C VAL A 104 9.39 1.39 -13.48
N TYR A 105 8.92 2.29 -12.61
CA TYR A 105 9.60 3.54 -12.33
C TYR A 105 11.02 3.30 -11.82
N LEU A 106 11.18 2.37 -10.86
CA LEU A 106 12.49 2.05 -10.31
C LEU A 106 13.43 1.48 -11.37
N SER A 107 12.92 0.60 -12.22
CA SER A 107 13.71 0.01 -13.29
C SER A 107 14.13 1.04 -14.32
N LYS A 108 13.21 1.88 -14.76
CA LYS A 108 13.51 2.92 -15.76
C LYS A 108 14.54 3.94 -15.28
N ASN A 109 14.61 4.15 -13.97
CA ASN A 109 15.53 5.12 -13.40
C ASN A 109 16.78 4.46 -12.83
N ASN A 110 17.00 3.18 -13.16
CA ASN A 110 18.19 2.42 -12.75
C ASN A 110 18.38 2.39 -11.23
N ILE A 111 17.26 2.36 -10.48
CA ILE A 111 17.31 2.33 -9.01
C ILE A 111 17.31 0.89 -8.51
N SER A 112 16.38 0.07 -9.00
CA SER A 112 16.26 -1.33 -8.61
C SER A 112 15.47 -2.11 -9.65
N GLU A 113 15.73 -3.42 -9.69
CA GLU A 113 14.94 -4.37 -10.49
C GLU A 113 14.17 -5.24 -9.52
N LEU A 114 12.85 -5.02 -9.47
CA LEU A 114 11.95 -5.71 -8.56
C LEU A 114 10.86 -6.44 -9.32
N SER A 115 10.20 -7.37 -8.66
CA SER A 115 9.07 -8.13 -9.21
C SER A 115 7.91 -8.14 -8.23
N LEU A 116 6.74 -8.53 -8.68
CA LEU A 116 5.55 -8.61 -7.85
C LEU A 116 5.04 -10.05 -7.76
N ASN A 117 4.56 -10.43 -6.59
CA ASN A 117 3.73 -11.60 -6.44
C ASN A 117 2.27 -11.22 -6.72
N ALA A 118 1.39 -12.19 -6.85
CA ALA A 118 -0.03 -11.91 -6.98
C ALA A 118 -0.56 -11.26 -5.70
N PRO A 119 -1.56 -10.35 -5.80
CA PRO A 119 -2.16 -9.79 -4.60
C PRO A 119 -2.83 -10.87 -3.74
N THR A 120 -2.85 -10.63 -2.43
CA THR A 120 -3.39 -11.54 -1.44
C THR A 120 -4.59 -10.93 -0.73
N LYS A 121 -5.67 -11.70 -0.61
CA LYS A 121 -6.85 -11.32 0.14
C LYS A 121 -7.04 -12.35 1.26
N SER A 122 -7.09 -11.89 2.51
CA SER A 122 -7.20 -12.75 3.67
C SER A 122 -7.91 -12.01 4.81
N ARG A 123 -7.95 -12.66 5.97
CA ARG A 123 -8.57 -12.11 7.16
C ARG A 123 -7.55 -11.33 7.98
N HIS A 124 -7.86 -11.12 9.26
CA HIS A 124 -7.02 -10.40 10.20
C HIS A 124 -5.57 -10.93 10.19
N VAL A 125 -4.64 -10.01 10.15
CA VAL A 125 -3.21 -10.34 10.14
C VAL A 125 -2.45 -9.31 10.97
N ARG A 126 -1.40 -9.77 11.65
CA ARG A 126 -0.46 -8.90 12.34
C ARG A 126 0.83 -8.85 11.55
N LEU A 127 1.21 -7.64 11.17
CA LEU A 127 2.42 -7.40 10.40
C LEU A 127 3.58 -7.06 11.33
N LYS A 128 4.76 -7.54 11.00
CA LYS A 128 6.00 -7.20 11.70
C LYS A 128 7.04 -6.81 10.67
N ALA A 129 7.84 -5.78 11.00
CA ALA A 129 8.96 -5.42 10.15
C ALA A 129 10.10 -6.43 10.32
N GLY A 130 10.90 -6.59 9.29
CA GLY A 130 12.12 -7.38 9.37
C GLY A 130 13.17 -6.65 10.19
N LYS A 131 14.32 -7.28 10.37
CA LYS A 131 15.43 -6.70 11.13
C LYS A 131 15.80 -5.33 10.56
N ASP A 132 15.85 -4.33 11.43
CA ASP A 132 16.15 -2.93 11.08
C ASP A 132 15.14 -2.31 10.13
N GLY A 133 13.99 -2.96 9.98
CA GLY A 133 12.93 -2.47 9.11
C GLY A 133 11.90 -1.60 9.81
N LYS A 134 11.00 -1.05 9.03
CA LYS A 134 9.92 -0.20 9.48
C LYS A 134 8.62 -0.54 8.77
N ILE A 135 7.52 -0.34 9.46
CA ILE A 135 6.20 -0.34 8.86
C ILE A 135 5.78 1.12 8.74
N ALA A 136 5.62 1.58 7.51
CA ALA A 136 5.14 2.92 7.24
C ALA A 136 3.64 2.86 6.98
N ALA A 137 2.86 3.60 7.78
CA ALA A 137 1.43 3.78 7.56
C ALA A 137 1.25 5.16 6.94
N ILE A 138 0.80 5.18 5.69
CA ILE A 138 0.69 6.39 4.87
C ILE A 138 -0.79 6.74 4.73
N PRO A 139 -1.30 7.68 5.55
CA PRO A 139 -2.72 8.03 5.49
C PRO A 139 -2.97 9.02 4.36
N VAL A 140 -4.00 8.75 3.58
CA VAL A 140 -4.44 9.61 2.49
C VAL A 140 -5.89 10.00 2.76
N GLU A 141 -6.14 11.29 2.88
CA GLU A 141 -7.44 11.84 3.20
C GLU A 141 -8.22 12.19 1.95
N PHE A 142 -9.48 11.76 1.92
CA PHE A 142 -10.46 12.13 0.89
C PHE A 142 -11.66 12.79 1.59
N SER A 143 -12.60 13.31 0.83
CA SER A 143 -13.80 13.93 1.40
C SER A 143 -14.63 12.94 2.24
N TYR A 144 -14.55 11.65 1.93
CA TYR A 144 -15.33 10.61 2.61
C TYR A 144 -14.56 9.90 3.73
N GLY A 145 -13.30 10.24 3.96
CA GLY A 145 -12.51 9.64 5.03
C GLY A 145 -11.08 9.34 4.60
N THR A 146 -10.39 8.54 5.40
CA THR A 146 -8.97 8.26 5.20
C THR A 146 -8.73 6.81 4.80
N VAL A 147 -7.94 6.62 3.73
CA VAL A 147 -7.42 5.31 3.33
C VAL A 147 -5.94 5.28 3.73
N THR A 148 -5.52 4.23 4.40
CA THR A 148 -4.13 4.09 4.84
C THR A 148 -3.43 3.04 3.98
N PHE A 149 -2.32 3.46 3.38
CA PHE A 149 -1.46 2.56 2.62
C PHE A 149 -0.31 2.14 3.51
N ILE A 150 -0.06 0.84 3.56
CA ILE A 150 0.96 0.27 4.45
C ILE A 150 2.12 -0.22 3.59
N LEU A 151 3.33 0.15 3.98
CA LEU A 151 4.55 -0.34 3.31
C LEU A 151 5.50 -0.85 4.37
N VAL A 152 5.86 -2.12 4.28
CA VAL A 152 6.80 -2.75 5.20
C VAL A 152 8.10 -3.03 4.44
N GLU A 153 9.21 -2.46 4.91
CA GLU A 153 10.51 -2.65 4.29
C GLU A 153 11.61 -2.76 5.36
N PRO A 154 12.34 -3.85 5.39
CA PRO A 154 12.03 -5.13 4.77
C PRO A 154 10.89 -5.84 5.51
N PRO A 155 10.15 -6.73 4.84
CA PRO A 155 9.08 -7.46 5.51
C PRO A 155 9.65 -8.47 6.51
N GLY A 156 8.89 -8.68 7.58
CA GLY A 156 9.20 -9.67 8.60
C GLY A 156 8.19 -10.79 8.56
N VAL A 157 7.85 -11.28 9.73
CA VAL A 157 6.85 -12.35 9.87
C VAL A 157 5.44 -11.77 9.78
N THR A 158 4.59 -12.44 9.01
CA THR A 158 3.17 -12.12 8.94
C THR A 158 2.41 -13.20 9.70
N GLU A 159 1.66 -12.82 10.72
CA GLU A 159 0.92 -13.74 11.58
C GLU A 159 -0.57 -13.62 11.31
N PHE A 160 -1.21 -14.78 11.09
CA PHE A 160 -2.66 -14.86 10.90
C PHE A 160 -3.32 -15.27 12.19
N GLU A 161 -4.46 -14.71 12.47
CA GLU A 161 -5.27 -15.03 13.64
C GLU A 161 -6.60 -15.66 13.27
#